data_21540dfd4e1ff6ce23755cd9a36a63f7
#
_entry.id   21540dfd4e1ff6ce23755cd9a36a63f7
#
_cell.length_a   1.000
_cell.length_b   1.000
_cell.length_c   1.000
_cell.angle_alpha   90.00
_cell.angle_beta   90.00
_cell.angle_gamma   90.00
#
_symmetry.space_group_name_H-M   'P 1'
#
loop_
_entity.id
_entity.type
_entity.pdbx_description
1 polymer ?
#
loop_
_entity_poly.entity_id
_entity_poly.type
_entity_poly.pdbx_seq_one_letter_code
_entity_poly.pdbx_strand_id
1 'polypeptide(L)'
;RQFRKQFRIDTAVGPELGLTALAATGPYAVVISDLRMPSMDGIQFLTEVRSTSPDTIRVMLTGQADLAAAIAAVNQGAIFRFLLKPCPYTVLGRVIEAAIEQHRLVMAERQLTEKTLLGCVRMLTEILSAVQPDTFSRTVRLRRYVQRLIPKSAKRPWIFEAAAMLSQIGWITLSPDILEKLRHHRPLDNEEEARFREHAKAASHMLGQVPRLEPVAAMIEGQFLRFTDWEARGGDPEVALGAQLLRAASDFDQFLDNGDAHAEAMLRLRTRAGDYNPELVETLRTLDPTEFLGQVRTVRFRDLTPGMVLEEDLLTRRGELILGKGQETTDVILHR
;
A
#
# COMPACT_ATOMS: atom_id res chain seq x y z
N ARG A 1 31.85 -21.43 5.67
CA ARG A 1 32.24 -21.09 7.08
C ARG A 1 32.98 -19.74 7.15
N GLN A 2 33.84 -19.40 6.17
CA GLN A 2 34.72 -18.21 6.20
C GLN A 2 33.94 -16.88 6.17
N PHE A 3 32.86 -16.80 5.40
CA PHE A 3 32.03 -15.58 5.25
C PHE A 3 30.97 -15.38 6.36
N ARG A 4 30.71 -16.37 7.20
CA ARG A 4 29.72 -16.27 8.30
C ARG A 4 30.06 -15.25 9.37
N LYS A 5 31.33 -14.79 9.43
CA LYS A 5 31.76 -13.70 10.32
C LYS A 5 31.40 -12.30 9.78
N GLN A 6 31.23 -12.19 8.45
CA GLN A 6 31.00 -10.92 7.78
C GLN A 6 29.54 -10.78 7.31
N PHE A 7 28.88 -11.90 6.97
CA PHE A 7 27.55 -11.92 6.41
C PHE A 7 26.66 -12.97 7.14
N ARG A 8 25.38 -12.66 7.27
CA ARG A 8 24.39 -13.66 7.61
C ARG A 8 24.15 -14.55 6.40
N ILE A 9 24.48 -15.84 6.50
CA ILE A 9 24.40 -16.77 5.39
C ILE A 9 23.56 -17.98 5.79
N ASP A 10 22.49 -18.19 5.05
CA ASP A 10 21.70 -19.41 5.08
C ASP A 10 22.06 -20.27 3.87
N THR A 11 21.99 -21.59 4.04
CA THR A 11 22.35 -22.55 3.00
C THR A 11 21.21 -23.52 2.79
N ALA A 12 20.87 -23.78 1.53
CA ALA A 12 19.88 -24.78 1.14
C ALA A 12 20.51 -25.83 0.20
N VAL A 13 20.10 -27.07 0.33
CA VAL A 13 20.54 -28.15 -0.55
C VAL A 13 19.48 -28.39 -1.61
N GLY A 14 19.75 -27.89 -2.83
CA GLY A 14 18.85 -27.98 -3.97
C GLY A 14 17.87 -26.78 -4.10
N PRO A 15 17.22 -26.66 -5.27
CA PRO A 15 16.40 -25.50 -5.62
C PRO A 15 15.11 -25.39 -4.79
N GLU A 16 14.46 -26.50 -4.49
CA GLU A 16 13.19 -26.52 -3.75
C GLU A 16 13.34 -25.98 -2.32
N LEU A 17 14.39 -26.45 -1.60
CA LEU A 17 14.69 -25.92 -0.27
C LEU A 17 15.16 -24.47 -0.33
N GLY A 18 15.81 -24.05 -1.42
CA GLY A 18 16.17 -22.66 -1.68
C GLY A 18 14.96 -21.75 -1.81
N LEU A 19 13.96 -22.14 -2.60
CA LEU A 19 12.69 -21.39 -2.74
C LEU A 19 11.91 -21.35 -1.43
N THR A 20 11.86 -22.48 -0.72
CA THR A 20 11.21 -22.53 0.61
C THR A 20 11.89 -21.58 1.60
N ALA A 21 13.22 -21.55 1.63
CA ALA A 21 13.97 -20.62 2.51
C ALA A 21 13.72 -19.16 2.14
N LEU A 22 13.64 -18.83 0.84
CA LEU A 22 13.29 -17.48 0.37
C LEU A 22 11.91 -17.05 0.85
N ALA A 23 10.93 -17.92 0.78
CA ALA A 23 9.57 -17.65 1.23
C ALA A 23 9.45 -17.55 2.75
N ALA A 24 10.15 -18.41 3.50
CA ALA A 24 10.00 -18.53 4.95
C ALA A 24 10.85 -17.52 5.75
N THR A 25 12.07 -17.23 5.30
CA THR A 25 13.06 -16.44 6.05
C THR A 25 13.57 -15.20 5.31
N GLY A 26 13.13 -14.98 4.07
CA GLY A 26 13.46 -13.80 3.27
C GLY A 26 12.96 -12.48 3.89
N PRO A 27 13.28 -11.33 3.31
CA PRO A 27 14.02 -11.17 2.05
C PRO A 27 15.54 -11.35 2.19
N TYR A 28 16.17 -11.87 1.13
CA TYR A 28 17.63 -11.97 1.03
C TYR A 28 18.18 -10.92 0.06
N ALA A 29 19.28 -10.29 0.43
CA ALA A 29 19.95 -9.31 -0.45
C ALA A 29 20.57 -9.99 -1.68
N VAL A 30 21.16 -11.19 -1.50
CA VAL A 30 21.88 -11.91 -2.54
C VAL A 30 21.54 -13.41 -2.46
N VAL A 31 21.29 -13.99 -3.61
CA VAL A 31 21.20 -15.47 -3.78
C VAL A 31 22.33 -15.92 -4.69
N ILE A 32 23.05 -16.95 -4.24
CA ILE A 32 24.13 -17.58 -5.01
C ILE A 32 23.72 -19.01 -5.30
N SER A 33 23.64 -19.39 -6.57
CA SER A 33 23.24 -20.72 -7.00
C SER A 33 24.31 -21.40 -7.85
N ASP A 34 24.44 -22.71 -7.75
CA ASP A 34 25.13 -23.52 -8.74
C ASP A 34 24.27 -23.56 -10.02
N LEU A 35 24.91 -23.67 -11.18
CA LEU A 35 24.20 -23.88 -12.44
C LEU A 35 23.66 -25.32 -12.52
N ARG A 36 24.47 -26.31 -12.16
CA ARG A 36 24.08 -27.71 -12.24
C ARG A 36 23.52 -28.21 -10.90
N MET A 37 22.20 -28.30 -10.85
CA MET A 37 21.47 -28.83 -9.70
C MET A 37 20.52 -29.96 -10.17
N PRO A 38 20.23 -30.94 -9.31
CA PRO A 38 19.19 -31.95 -9.60
C PRO A 38 17.81 -31.29 -9.69
N SER A 39 16.91 -31.85 -10.46
CA SER A 39 15.50 -31.47 -10.67
C SER A 39 15.28 -30.11 -11.40
N MET A 40 15.99 -29.06 -11.05
CA MET A 40 15.88 -27.74 -11.64
C MET A 40 17.27 -27.12 -11.76
N ASP A 41 17.65 -26.64 -12.93
CA ASP A 41 18.93 -25.98 -13.11
C ASP A 41 18.99 -24.59 -12.47
N GLY A 42 20.22 -24.06 -12.34
CA GLY A 42 20.43 -22.77 -11.68
C GLY A 42 19.81 -21.58 -12.42
N ILE A 43 19.63 -21.66 -13.74
CA ILE A 43 18.99 -20.59 -14.54
C ILE A 43 17.48 -20.56 -14.22
N GLN A 44 16.85 -21.73 -14.24
CA GLN A 44 15.43 -21.86 -13.89
C GLN A 44 15.18 -21.41 -12.45
N PHE A 45 16.02 -21.86 -11.50
CA PHE A 45 15.93 -21.46 -10.11
C PHE A 45 16.06 -19.93 -9.94
N LEU A 46 17.08 -19.31 -10.53
CA LEU A 46 17.29 -17.86 -10.41
C LEU A 46 16.24 -17.05 -11.18
N THR A 47 15.61 -17.63 -12.20
CA THR A 47 14.44 -17.03 -12.87
C THR A 47 13.23 -17.01 -11.93
N GLU A 48 12.99 -18.12 -11.21
CA GLU A 48 11.93 -18.18 -10.20
C GLU A 48 12.19 -17.23 -9.03
N VAL A 49 13.45 -17.12 -8.57
CA VAL A 49 13.86 -16.11 -7.60
C VAL A 49 13.56 -14.69 -8.10
N ARG A 50 13.78 -14.43 -9.39
CA ARG A 50 13.48 -13.12 -9.98
C ARG A 50 11.98 -12.80 -9.94
N SER A 51 11.12 -13.77 -10.20
CA SER A 51 9.67 -13.59 -10.20
C SER A 51 9.12 -13.38 -8.78
N THR A 52 9.62 -14.12 -7.80
CA THR A 52 9.13 -14.08 -6.41
C THR A 52 9.82 -13.04 -5.54
N SER A 53 11.08 -12.73 -5.84
CA SER A 53 11.93 -11.79 -5.07
C SER A 53 12.78 -10.93 -6.02
N PRO A 54 12.16 -10.00 -6.77
CA PRO A 54 12.83 -9.24 -7.84
C PRO A 54 14.00 -8.40 -7.36
N ASP A 55 13.94 -7.92 -6.12
CA ASP A 55 14.98 -7.08 -5.51
C ASP A 55 16.22 -7.88 -5.06
N THR A 56 16.13 -9.20 -4.95
CA THR A 56 17.24 -10.09 -4.60
C THR A 56 18.25 -10.14 -5.74
N ILE A 57 19.51 -9.86 -5.47
CA ILE A 57 20.57 -9.93 -6.47
C ILE A 57 21.00 -11.39 -6.67
N ARG A 58 21.05 -11.82 -7.92
CA ARG A 58 21.26 -13.22 -8.31
C ARG A 58 22.66 -13.41 -8.87
N VAL A 59 23.42 -14.31 -8.28
CA VAL A 59 24.77 -14.67 -8.68
C VAL A 59 24.82 -16.17 -8.99
N MET A 60 25.52 -16.56 -10.05
CA MET A 60 25.65 -17.95 -10.48
C MET A 60 27.07 -18.46 -10.32
N LEU A 61 27.24 -19.69 -9.86
CA LEU A 61 28.47 -20.45 -9.92
C LEU A 61 28.38 -21.46 -11.06
N THR A 62 29.35 -21.47 -11.98
CA THR A 62 29.30 -22.32 -13.16
C THR A 62 30.64 -23.00 -13.45
N GLY A 63 30.63 -24.15 -14.09
CA GLY A 63 31.84 -24.78 -14.63
C GLY A 63 32.21 -24.18 -16.00
N GLN A 64 33.40 -24.54 -16.46
CA GLN A 64 33.95 -24.02 -17.74
C GLN A 64 33.13 -24.49 -18.96
N ALA A 65 32.55 -25.68 -18.87
CA ALA A 65 31.73 -26.29 -19.95
C ALA A 65 30.39 -25.53 -20.19
N ASP A 66 29.89 -24.78 -19.21
CA ASP A 66 28.58 -24.15 -19.25
C ASP A 66 28.62 -22.62 -19.41
N LEU A 67 29.76 -22.08 -19.81
CA LEU A 67 30.02 -20.64 -19.93
C LEU A 67 29.03 -19.93 -20.86
N ALA A 68 28.70 -20.56 -22.00
CA ALA A 68 27.76 -19.96 -22.97
C ALA A 68 26.37 -19.74 -22.37
N ALA A 69 25.86 -20.68 -21.57
CA ALA A 69 24.59 -20.58 -20.89
C ALA A 69 24.60 -19.46 -19.82
N ALA A 70 25.71 -19.34 -19.06
CA ALA A 70 25.88 -18.29 -18.08
C ALA A 70 25.92 -16.89 -18.73
N ILE A 71 26.59 -16.71 -19.85
CA ILE A 71 26.62 -15.45 -20.62
C ILE A 71 25.22 -15.09 -21.13
N ALA A 72 24.48 -16.07 -21.68
CA ALA A 72 23.11 -15.85 -22.13
C ALA A 72 22.20 -15.39 -20.98
N ALA A 73 22.31 -16.01 -19.80
CA ALA A 73 21.53 -15.64 -18.61
C ALA A 73 21.84 -14.23 -18.08
N VAL A 74 23.12 -13.77 -18.18
CA VAL A 74 23.47 -12.36 -17.87
C VAL A 74 22.84 -11.41 -18.88
N ASN A 75 22.97 -11.71 -20.18
CA ASN A 75 22.45 -10.85 -21.23
C ASN A 75 20.91 -10.73 -21.21
N GLN A 76 20.20 -11.76 -20.73
CA GLN A 76 18.77 -11.75 -20.50
C GLN A 76 18.37 -11.05 -19.19
N GLY A 77 19.33 -10.55 -18.41
CA GLY A 77 19.08 -9.91 -17.12
C GLY A 77 18.59 -10.85 -16.03
N ALA A 78 18.71 -12.18 -16.23
CA ALA A 78 18.29 -13.17 -15.24
C ALA A 78 19.24 -13.22 -14.04
N ILE A 79 20.54 -12.96 -14.26
CA ILE A 79 21.57 -12.93 -13.22
C ILE A 79 22.40 -11.65 -13.28
N PHE A 80 22.89 -11.21 -12.12
CA PHE A 80 23.77 -10.06 -11.99
C PHE A 80 25.19 -10.37 -12.46
N ARG A 81 25.71 -11.54 -12.04
CA ARG A 81 27.07 -11.99 -12.37
C ARG A 81 27.20 -13.50 -12.24
N PHE A 82 28.08 -14.07 -13.02
CA PHE A 82 28.53 -15.45 -12.82
C PHE A 82 29.99 -15.54 -12.39
N LEU A 83 30.38 -16.63 -11.74
CA LEU A 83 31.72 -16.97 -11.32
C LEU A 83 32.06 -18.38 -11.77
N LEU A 84 33.27 -18.55 -12.31
CA LEU A 84 33.78 -19.86 -12.74
C LEU A 84 34.32 -20.65 -11.54
N LYS A 85 34.00 -21.89 -11.50
CA LYS A 85 34.61 -22.87 -10.56
C LYS A 85 35.94 -23.43 -11.13
N PRO A 86 36.97 -23.58 -10.29
CA PRO A 86 37.06 -23.26 -8.86
C PRO A 86 37.17 -21.74 -8.64
N CYS A 87 36.37 -21.19 -7.70
CA CYS A 87 36.34 -19.76 -7.41
C CYS A 87 37.14 -19.46 -6.13
N PRO A 88 38.21 -18.64 -6.20
CA PRO A 88 38.94 -18.19 -5.01
C PRO A 88 38.06 -17.39 -4.05
N TYR A 89 38.24 -17.59 -2.76
CA TYR A 89 37.44 -16.91 -1.73
C TYR A 89 37.51 -15.40 -1.81
N THR A 90 38.66 -14.85 -2.17
CA THR A 90 38.81 -13.40 -2.36
C THR A 90 37.99 -12.84 -3.51
N VAL A 91 37.81 -13.61 -4.59
CA VAL A 91 36.98 -13.25 -5.73
C VAL A 91 35.51 -13.34 -5.36
N LEU A 92 35.11 -14.46 -4.73
CA LEU A 92 33.73 -14.65 -4.25
C LEU A 92 33.33 -13.55 -3.27
N GLY A 93 34.20 -13.19 -2.32
CA GLY A 93 33.96 -12.12 -1.35
C GLY A 93 33.68 -10.78 -2.02
N ARG A 94 34.53 -10.36 -2.97
CA ARG A 94 34.32 -9.12 -3.73
C ARG A 94 33.02 -9.12 -4.54
N VAL A 95 32.62 -10.26 -5.07
CA VAL A 95 31.34 -10.36 -5.81
C VAL A 95 30.14 -10.28 -4.87
N ILE A 96 30.22 -10.89 -3.68
CA ILE A 96 29.18 -10.74 -2.66
C ILE A 96 29.04 -9.29 -2.23
N GLU A 97 30.14 -8.60 -1.94
CA GLU A 97 30.13 -7.18 -1.57
C GLU A 97 29.52 -6.31 -2.68
N ALA A 98 29.92 -6.52 -3.93
CA ALA A 98 29.34 -5.82 -5.08
C ALA A 98 27.85 -6.11 -5.27
N ALA A 99 27.42 -7.34 -5.05
CA ALA A 99 26.02 -7.73 -5.12
C ALA A 99 25.17 -7.11 -3.98
N ILE A 100 25.72 -7.03 -2.78
CA ILE A 100 25.09 -6.34 -1.64
C ILE A 100 24.96 -4.85 -1.93
N GLU A 101 25.98 -4.22 -2.47
CA GLU A 101 25.93 -2.79 -2.83
C GLU A 101 24.91 -2.54 -3.93
N GLN A 102 24.86 -3.41 -4.95
CA GLN A 102 23.81 -3.35 -5.98
C GLN A 102 22.42 -3.47 -5.39
N HIS A 103 22.22 -4.40 -4.44
CA HIS A 103 20.94 -4.52 -3.73
C HIS A 103 20.58 -3.24 -2.98
N ARG A 104 21.56 -2.62 -2.28
CA ARG A 104 21.34 -1.34 -1.58
C ARG A 104 20.91 -0.22 -2.53
N LEU A 105 21.53 -0.14 -3.70
CA LEU A 105 21.17 0.87 -4.71
C LEU A 105 19.75 0.65 -5.25
N VAL A 106 19.38 -0.59 -5.57
CA VAL A 106 18.02 -0.94 -6.00
C VAL A 106 16.99 -0.59 -4.93
N MET A 107 17.27 -0.94 -3.67
CA MET A 107 16.37 -0.64 -2.56
C MET A 107 16.27 0.87 -2.29
N ALA A 108 17.38 1.61 -2.39
CA ALA A 108 17.39 3.06 -2.21
C ALA A 108 16.58 3.77 -3.31
N GLU A 109 16.75 3.37 -4.57
CA GLU A 109 15.97 3.90 -5.70
C GLU A 109 14.47 3.64 -5.51
N ARG A 110 14.12 2.41 -5.12
CA ARG A 110 12.75 2.03 -4.85
C ARG A 110 12.14 2.86 -3.73
N GLN A 111 12.83 2.97 -2.59
CA GLN A 111 12.36 3.77 -1.46
C GLN A 111 12.21 5.25 -1.81
N LEU A 112 13.14 5.81 -2.58
CA LEU A 112 13.05 7.21 -3.02
C LEU A 112 11.81 7.42 -3.88
N THR A 113 11.56 6.53 -4.83
CA THR A 113 10.39 6.60 -5.71
C THR A 113 9.08 6.46 -4.93
N GLU A 114 8.99 5.48 -4.02
CA GLU A 114 7.81 5.26 -3.18
C GLU A 114 7.52 6.47 -2.27
N LYS A 115 8.54 7.02 -1.62
CA LYS A 115 8.41 8.23 -0.79
C LYS A 115 8.01 9.46 -1.61
N THR A 116 8.56 9.61 -2.81
CA THR A 116 8.23 10.72 -3.72
C THR A 116 6.78 10.61 -4.18
N LEU A 117 6.33 9.43 -4.62
CA LEU A 117 4.94 9.21 -5.01
C LEU A 117 3.98 9.49 -3.86
N LEU A 118 4.24 8.94 -2.68
CA LEU A 118 3.39 9.19 -1.52
C LEU A 118 3.39 10.68 -1.11
N GLY A 119 4.54 11.35 -1.21
CA GLY A 119 4.64 12.80 -0.99
C GLY A 119 3.81 13.61 -1.98
N CYS A 120 3.86 13.25 -3.27
CA CYS A 120 3.00 13.88 -4.30
C CYS A 120 1.51 13.63 -4.04
N VAL A 121 1.14 12.40 -3.66
CA VAL A 121 -0.24 12.06 -3.30
C VAL A 121 -0.72 12.90 -2.12
N ARG A 122 0.09 13.04 -1.07
CA ARG A 122 -0.22 13.87 0.11
C ARG A 122 -0.44 15.33 -0.30
N MET A 123 0.49 15.90 -1.05
CA MET A 123 0.38 17.28 -1.54
C MET A 123 -0.89 17.50 -2.38
N LEU A 124 -1.20 16.59 -3.31
CA LEU A 124 -2.42 16.67 -4.11
C LEU A 124 -3.68 16.59 -3.23
N THR A 125 -3.70 15.68 -2.26
CA THR A 125 -4.83 15.55 -1.34
C THR A 125 -5.01 16.79 -0.48
N GLU A 126 -3.93 17.42 -0.02
CA GLU A 126 -3.98 18.70 0.72
C GLU A 126 -4.53 19.82 -0.14
N ILE A 127 -4.10 19.92 -1.39
CA ILE A 127 -4.64 20.93 -2.34
C ILE A 127 -6.14 20.70 -2.55
N LEU A 128 -6.56 19.47 -2.80
CA LEU A 128 -7.97 19.13 -2.98
C LEU A 128 -8.80 19.41 -1.73
N SER A 129 -8.26 19.12 -0.56
CA SER A 129 -8.89 19.44 0.73
C SER A 129 -9.05 20.95 0.94
N ALA A 130 -8.10 21.75 0.46
CA ALA A 130 -8.18 23.22 0.55
C ALA A 130 -9.20 23.82 -0.44
N VAL A 131 -9.41 23.17 -1.60
CA VAL A 131 -10.35 23.65 -2.63
C VAL A 131 -11.77 23.13 -2.38
N GLN A 132 -11.92 21.89 -1.92
CA GLN A 132 -13.19 21.21 -1.65
C GLN A 132 -13.17 20.52 -0.29
N PRO A 133 -13.20 21.27 0.83
CA PRO A 133 -13.04 20.72 2.17
C PRO A 133 -14.10 19.68 2.51
N ASP A 134 -15.34 19.88 2.10
CA ASP A 134 -16.45 18.96 2.37
C ASP A 134 -16.25 17.56 1.77
N THR A 135 -15.60 17.50 0.59
CA THR A 135 -15.40 16.24 -0.11
C THR A 135 -14.18 15.48 0.43
N PHE A 136 -13.13 16.19 0.80
CA PHE A 136 -11.84 15.59 1.13
C PHE A 136 -11.53 15.48 2.63
N SER A 137 -12.33 16.09 3.53
CA SER A 137 -12.18 15.96 4.99
C SER A 137 -12.17 14.49 5.46
N ARG A 138 -13.01 13.67 4.83
CA ARG A 138 -13.11 12.23 5.10
C ARG A 138 -11.82 11.47 4.80
N THR A 139 -11.05 11.91 3.81
CA THR A 139 -9.81 11.25 3.36
C THR A 139 -8.78 11.13 4.49
N VAL A 140 -8.70 12.15 5.35
CA VAL A 140 -7.77 12.15 6.49
C VAL A 140 -8.14 11.07 7.50
N ARG A 141 -9.44 10.93 7.81
CA ARG A 141 -9.94 9.89 8.73
C ARG A 141 -9.71 8.50 8.16
N LEU A 142 -10.04 8.29 6.88
CA LEU A 142 -9.83 7.00 6.19
C LEU A 142 -8.35 6.59 6.20
N ARG A 143 -7.43 7.53 5.92
CA ARG A 143 -5.98 7.26 5.99
C ARG A 143 -5.59 6.74 7.37
N ARG A 144 -6.08 7.37 8.45
CA ARG A 144 -5.78 6.97 9.82
C ARG A 144 -6.27 5.55 10.13
N TYR A 145 -7.54 5.24 9.78
CA TYR A 145 -8.06 3.89 9.96
C TYR A 145 -7.23 2.87 9.19
N VAL A 146 -6.97 3.12 7.92
CA VAL A 146 -6.19 2.22 7.07
C VAL A 146 -4.78 2.02 7.63
N GLN A 147 -4.09 3.06 8.07
CA GLN A 147 -2.75 2.93 8.69
C GLN A 147 -2.72 1.97 9.88
N ARG A 148 -3.80 1.92 10.68
CA ARG A 148 -3.91 0.99 11.81
C ARG A 148 -4.28 -0.43 11.39
N LEU A 149 -4.99 -0.56 10.28
CA LEU A 149 -5.45 -1.84 9.75
C LEU A 149 -4.40 -2.55 8.87
N ILE A 150 -3.40 -1.84 8.36
CA ILE A 150 -2.34 -2.42 7.52
C ILE A 150 -1.58 -3.49 8.33
N PRO A 151 -1.52 -4.74 7.84
CA PRO A 151 -0.74 -5.78 8.50
C PRO A 151 0.75 -5.41 8.54
N LYS A 152 1.42 -5.73 9.66
CA LYS A 152 2.87 -5.53 9.79
C LYS A 152 3.70 -6.30 8.74
N SER A 153 3.11 -7.35 8.18
CA SER A 153 3.70 -8.17 7.12
C SER A 153 3.54 -7.60 5.71
N ALA A 154 2.81 -6.49 5.54
CA ALA A 154 2.60 -5.87 4.25
C ALA A 154 3.93 -5.48 3.59
N LYS A 155 4.14 -5.91 2.34
CA LYS A 155 5.39 -5.62 1.60
C LYS A 155 5.48 -4.18 1.14
N ARG A 156 4.33 -3.56 0.81
CA ARG A 156 4.21 -2.20 0.27
C ARG A 156 3.17 -1.38 1.04
N PRO A 157 3.39 -1.06 2.33
CA PRO A 157 2.39 -0.38 3.16
C PRO A 157 1.93 0.97 2.57
N TRP A 158 2.77 1.65 1.81
CA TRP A 158 2.47 2.93 1.19
C TRP A 158 1.31 2.89 0.17
N ILE A 159 1.07 1.75 -0.53
CA ILE A 159 -0.03 1.66 -1.51
C ILE A 159 -1.40 1.67 -0.82
N PHE A 160 -1.51 1.11 0.38
CA PHE A 160 -2.75 1.15 1.17
C PHE A 160 -3.04 2.58 1.65
N GLU A 161 -2.00 3.28 2.12
CA GLU A 161 -2.12 4.69 2.53
C GLU A 161 -2.52 5.56 1.33
N ALA A 162 -1.85 5.38 0.18
CA ALA A 162 -2.18 6.09 -1.04
C ALA A 162 -3.62 5.78 -1.51
N ALA A 163 -4.05 4.53 -1.42
CA ALA A 163 -5.42 4.14 -1.78
C ALA A 163 -6.46 4.83 -0.90
N ALA A 164 -6.23 4.91 0.43
CA ALA A 164 -7.11 5.64 1.33
C ALA A 164 -7.17 7.13 0.98
N MET A 165 -6.03 7.75 0.69
CA MET A 165 -5.96 9.19 0.35
C MET A 165 -6.61 9.52 -0.99
N LEU A 166 -6.55 8.60 -1.96
CA LEU A 166 -7.08 8.80 -3.31
C LEU A 166 -8.46 8.17 -3.53
N SER A 167 -9.02 7.47 -2.54
CA SER A 167 -10.29 6.75 -2.68
C SER A 167 -11.45 7.63 -3.11
N GLN A 168 -11.42 8.90 -2.77
CA GLN A 168 -12.48 9.87 -3.07
C GLN A 168 -12.17 10.77 -4.26
N ILE A 169 -11.03 10.58 -4.96
CA ILE A 169 -10.69 11.45 -6.10
C ILE A 169 -11.75 11.38 -7.21
N GLY A 170 -12.41 10.24 -7.36
CA GLY A 170 -13.50 10.05 -8.31
C GLY A 170 -14.77 10.84 -7.99
N TRP A 171 -14.91 11.41 -6.77
CA TRP A 171 -16.08 12.21 -6.40
C TRP A 171 -16.20 13.48 -7.22
N ILE A 172 -15.11 13.94 -7.85
CA ILE A 172 -15.13 15.06 -8.81
C ILE A 172 -16.04 14.79 -10.02
N THR A 173 -16.39 13.53 -10.29
CA THR A 173 -17.30 13.14 -11.37
C THR A 173 -18.77 13.06 -10.96
N LEU A 174 -19.06 13.20 -9.65
CA LEU A 174 -20.41 13.14 -9.13
C LEU A 174 -21.17 14.46 -9.37
N SER A 175 -22.48 14.36 -9.56
CA SER A 175 -23.33 15.55 -9.69
C SER A 175 -23.41 16.31 -8.35
N PRO A 176 -23.65 17.65 -8.40
CA PRO A 176 -23.83 18.44 -7.20
C PRO A 176 -24.94 17.92 -6.28
N ASP A 177 -26.02 17.38 -6.84
CA ASP A 177 -27.14 16.82 -6.07
C ASP A 177 -26.74 15.61 -5.24
N ILE A 178 -25.95 14.69 -5.83
CA ILE A 178 -25.42 13.52 -5.11
C ILE A 178 -24.45 13.98 -4.00
N LEU A 179 -23.56 14.92 -4.31
CA LEU A 179 -22.62 15.48 -3.32
C LEU A 179 -23.35 16.16 -2.17
N GLU A 180 -24.43 16.90 -2.44
CA GLU A 180 -25.25 17.54 -1.40
C GLU A 180 -25.94 16.49 -0.50
N LYS A 181 -26.51 15.43 -1.10
CA LYS A 181 -27.12 14.34 -0.34
C LYS A 181 -26.10 13.65 0.57
N LEU A 182 -24.90 13.36 0.05
CA LEU A 182 -23.80 12.74 0.83
C LEU A 182 -23.38 13.63 1.99
N ARG A 183 -23.24 14.96 1.76
CA ARG A 183 -22.89 15.95 2.79
C ARG A 183 -23.91 16.00 3.93
N HIS A 184 -25.19 15.89 3.61
CA HIS A 184 -26.26 15.96 4.58
C HIS A 184 -26.77 14.59 5.06
N HIS A 185 -26.00 13.52 4.83
CA HIS A 185 -26.32 12.15 5.19
C HIS A 185 -27.72 11.70 4.72
N ARG A 186 -28.18 12.26 3.58
CA ARG A 186 -29.45 11.87 2.96
C ARG A 186 -29.27 10.58 2.16
N PRO A 187 -30.25 9.67 2.19
CA PRO A 187 -30.17 8.43 1.42
C PRO A 187 -30.16 8.73 -0.09
N LEU A 188 -29.35 7.99 -0.81
CA LEU A 188 -29.35 7.94 -2.27
C LEU A 188 -30.44 6.97 -2.74
N ASP A 189 -31.08 7.26 -3.85
CA ASP A 189 -31.89 6.28 -4.54
C ASP A 189 -31.04 5.25 -5.29
N ASN A 190 -31.68 4.25 -5.90
CA ASN A 190 -30.96 3.15 -6.57
C ASN A 190 -30.11 3.64 -7.77
N GLU A 191 -30.58 4.64 -8.51
CA GLU A 191 -29.85 5.19 -9.66
C GLU A 191 -28.66 6.04 -9.18
N GLU A 192 -28.87 6.88 -8.18
CA GLU A 192 -27.83 7.68 -7.53
C GLU A 192 -26.75 6.80 -6.87
N GLU A 193 -27.16 5.71 -6.19
CA GLU A 193 -26.24 4.74 -5.60
C GLU A 193 -25.40 4.05 -6.70
N ALA A 194 -25.99 3.69 -7.85
CA ALA A 194 -25.26 3.13 -8.95
C ALA A 194 -24.23 4.13 -9.50
N ARG A 195 -24.63 5.40 -9.70
CA ARG A 195 -23.71 6.49 -10.12
C ARG A 195 -22.63 6.76 -9.09
N PHE A 196 -23.00 6.73 -7.80
CA PHE A 196 -22.03 6.88 -6.73
C PHE A 196 -20.96 5.79 -6.80
N ARG A 197 -21.33 4.54 -7.00
CA ARG A 197 -20.36 3.43 -7.12
C ARG A 197 -19.45 3.55 -8.34
N GLU A 198 -19.91 4.20 -9.41
CA GLU A 198 -19.10 4.40 -10.63
C GLU A 198 -17.91 5.36 -10.41
N HIS A 199 -17.91 6.21 -9.35
CA HIS A 199 -16.78 7.07 -9.07
C HIS A 199 -15.49 6.27 -8.84
N ALA A 200 -15.59 5.04 -8.32
CA ALA A 200 -14.44 4.17 -8.11
C ALA A 200 -13.76 3.76 -9.42
N LYS A 201 -14.56 3.49 -10.46
CA LYS A 201 -14.02 3.20 -11.80
C LYS A 201 -13.38 4.44 -12.43
N ALA A 202 -14.01 5.61 -12.26
CA ALA A 202 -13.44 6.87 -12.74
C ALA A 202 -12.10 7.16 -12.07
N ALA A 203 -12.01 6.98 -10.75
CA ALA A 203 -10.76 7.08 -10.00
C ALA A 203 -9.70 6.09 -10.49
N SER A 204 -10.08 4.82 -10.67
CA SER A 204 -9.19 3.76 -11.19
C SER A 204 -8.64 4.12 -12.56
N HIS A 205 -9.47 4.61 -13.46
CA HIS A 205 -9.04 5.04 -14.79
C HIS A 205 -8.02 6.18 -14.75
N MET A 206 -8.26 7.20 -13.92
CA MET A 206 -7.32 8.32 -13.76
C MET A 206 -5.98 7.86 -13.17
N LEU A 207 -6.02 7.06 -12.12
CA LEU A 207 -4.82 6.60 -11.40
C LEU A 207 -4.02 5.56 -12.17
N GLY A 208 -4.67 4.73 -12.99
CA GLY A 208 -4.03 3.73 -13.85
C GLY A 208 -3.12 4.35 -14.93
N GLN A 209 -3.24 5.66 -15.20
CA GLN A 209 -2.31 6.40 -16.09
C GLN A 209 -0.96 6.69 -15.41
N VAL A 210 -0.87 6.58 -14.09
CA VAL A 210 0.34 6.91 -13.33
C VAL A 210 1.12 5.63 -13.01
N PRO A 211 2.36 5.50 -13.51
CA PRO A 211 3.18 4.31 -13.22
C PRO A 211 3.29 4.05 -11.70
N ARG A 212 3.19 2.78 -11.33
CA ARG A 212 3.22 2.27 -9.94
C ARG A 212 1.97 2.56 -9.09
N LEU A 213 0.98 3.27 -9.60
CA LEU A 213 -0.32 3.43 -8.95
C LEU A 213 -1.36 2.41 -9.43
N GLU A 214 -1.02 1.49 -10.34
CA GLU A 214 -1.92 0.45 -10.83
C GLU A 214 -2.54 -0.39 -9.70
N PRO A 215 -1.78 -0.83 -8.66
CA PRO A 215 -2.38 -1.53 -7.52
C PRO A 215 -3.33 -0.64 -6.72
N VAL A 216 -3.00 0.65 -6.55
CA VAL A 216 -3.86 1.64 -5.88
C VAL A 216 -5.17 1.83 -6.63
N ALA A 217 -5.08 1.98 -7.96
CA ALA A 217 -6.24 2.07 -8.85
C ALA A 217 -7.16 0.85 -8.72
N ALA A 218 -6.58 -0.36 -8.75
CA ALA A 218 -7.33 -1.60 -8.59
C ALA A 218 -7.97 -1.77 -7.21
N MET A 219 -7.31 -1.32 -6.13
CA MET A 219 -7.88 -1.29 -4.78
C MET A 219 -9.12 -0.40 -4.72
N ILE A 220 -9.04 0.81 -5.30
CA ILE A 220 -10.12 1.78 -5.30
C ILE A 220 -11.29 1.26 -6.15
N GLU A 221 -11.03 0.70 -7.32
CA GLU A 221 -12.07 0.10 -8.15
C GLU A 221 -12.82 -1.02 -7.44
N GLY A 222 -12.08 -1.86 -6.71
CA GLY A 222 -12.64 -3.00 -6.00
C GLY A 222 -13.26 -2.69 -4.62
N GLN A 223 -13.25 -1.44 -4.17
CA GLN A 223 -13.66 -1.09 -2.79
C GLN A 223 -15.14 -1.41 -2.45
N PHE A 224 -15.98 -1.60 -3.45
CA PHE A 224 -17.38 -1.96 -3.25
C PHE A 224 -17.66 -3.47 -3.37
N LEU A 225 -16.66 -4.28 -3.73
CA LEU A 225 -16.81 -5.73 -3.78
C LEU A 225 -16.90 -6.30 -2.36
N ARG A 226 -17.73 -7.34 -2.20
CA ARG A 226 -17.84 -8.07 -0.93
C ARG A 226 -16.58 -8.89 -0.68
N PHE A 227 -16.31 -9.21 0.57
CA PHE A 227 -15.20 -10.09 0.94
C PHE A 227 -15.30 -11.45 0.23
N THR A 228 -16.49 -12.07 0.25
CA THR A 228 -16.76 -13.34 -0.42
C THR A 228 -16.55 -13.29 -1.95
N ASP A 229 -16.81 -12.14 -2.58
CA ASP A 229 -16.60 -11.96 -4.03
C ASP A 229 -15.09 -11.90 -4.37
N TRP A 230 -14.28 -11.33 -3.48
CA TRP A 230 -12.83 -11.32 -3.60
C TRP A 230 -12.23 -12.73 -3.44
N GLU A 231 -12.73 -13.53 -2.50
CA GLU A 231 -12.29 -14.92 -2.32
C GLU A 231 -12.55 -15.76 -3.58
N ALA A 232 -13.70 -15.55 -4.21
CA ALA A 232 -14.08 -16.24 -5.44
C ALA A 232 -13.30 -15.78 -6.67
N ARG A 233 -12.95 -14.49 -6.75
CA ARG A 233 -12.30 -13.88 -7.93
C ARG A 233 -10.82 -14.24 -8.05
N GLY A 234 -10.13 -14.42 -6.91
CA GLY A 234 -8.67 -14.54 -6.90
C GLY A 234 -7.97 -13.23 -7.29
N GLY A 235 -6.69 -13.31 -7.62
CA GLY A 235 -5.87 -12.16 -8.05
C GLY A 235 -4.78 -11.78 -7.06
N ASP A 236 -4.28 -10.54 -7.15
CA ASP A 236 -3.23 -10.05 -6.24
C ASP A 236 -3.77 -9.92 -4.80
N PRO A 237 -3.23 -10.67 -3.83
CA PRO A 237 -3.70 -10.61 -2.44
C PRO A 237 -3.55 -9.24 -1.79
N GLU A 238 -2.54 -8.43 -2.16
CA GLU A 238 -2.40 -7.06 -1.65
C GLU A 238 -3.50 -6.16 -2.18
N VAL A 239 -3.90 -6.31 -3.44
CA VAL A 239 -5.02 -5.54 -4.03
C VAL A 239 -6.34 -5.91 -3.35
N ALA A 240 -6.60 -7.20 -3.19
CA ALA A 240 -7.79 -7.69 -2.50
C ALA A 240 -7.87 -7.16 -1.07
N LEU A 241 -6.77 -7.25 -0.32
CA LEU A 241 -6.69 -6.71 1.04
C LEU A 241 -6.94 -5.20 1.08
N GLY A 242 -6.31 -4.43 0.17
CA GLY A 242 -6.46 -2.98 0.11
C GLY A 242 -7.90 -2.54 -0.18
N ALA A 243 -8.56 -3.20 -1.10
CA ALA A 243 -9.98 -2.94 -1.41
C ALA A 243 -10.89 -3.22 -0.20
N GLN A 244 -10.64 -4.33 0.51
CA GLN A 244 -11.37 -4.68 1.73
C GLN A 244 -11.11 -3.70 2.87
N LEU A 245 -9.86 -3.24 3.04
CA LEU A 245 -9.51 -2.19 3.99
C LEU A 245 -10.27 -0.91 3.71
N LEU A 246 -10.30 -0.47 2.44
CA LEU A 246 -11.04 0.73 2.03
C LEU A 246 -12.52 0.59 2.32
N ARG A 247 -13.14 -0.55 1.99
CA ARG A 247 -14.56 -0.80 2.23
C ARG A 247 -14.87 -0.74 3.73
N ALA A 248 -14.15 -1.52 4.54
CA ALA A 248 -14.39 -1.59 5.97
C ALA A 248 -14.18 -0.22 6.65
N ALA A 249 -13.10 0.48 6.32
CA ALA A 249 -12.81 1.80 6.86
C ALA A 249 -13.84 2.85 6.42
N SER A 250 -14.28 2.82 5.15
CA SER A 250 -15.27 3.77 4.61
C SER A 250 -16.62 3.60 5.25
N ASP A 251 -17.11 2.37 5.38
CA ASP A 251 -18.43 2.10 5.98
C ASP A 251 -18.40 2.37 7.50
N PHE A 252 -17.30 2.02 8.17
CA PHE A 252 -17.09 2.36 9.58
C PHE A 252 -17.13 3.87 9.82
N ASP A 253 -16.35 4.63 9.03
CA ASP A 253 -16.32 6.10 9.08
C ASP A 253 -17.72 6.70 8.84
N GLN A 254 -18.45 6.16 7.87
CA GLN A 254 -19.79 6.65 7.55
C GLN A 254 -20.78 6.40 8.69
N PHE A 255 -20.71 5.26 9.39
CA PHE A 255 -21.59 5.00 10.52
C PHE A 255 -21.30 5.97 11.67
N LEU A 256 -20.03 6.23 11.98
CA LEU A 256 -19.64 7.20 13.00
C LEU A 256 -20.05 8.65 12.61
N ASP A 257 -19.88 9.01 11.34
CA ASP A 257 -20.24 10.33 10.81
C ASP A 257 -21.76 10.56 10.83
N ASN A 258 -22.57 9.47 10.69
CA ASN A 258 -24.02 9.48 10.85
C ASN A 258 -24.48 9.57 12.32
N GLY A 259 -23.55 9.57 13.28
CA GLY A 259 -23.84 9.70 14.71
C GLY A 259 -23.94 8.36 15.47
N ASP A 260 -23.67 7.23 14.82
CA ASP A 260 -23.63 5.93 15.51
C ASP A 260 -22.50 5.92 16.56
N ALA A 261 -22.77 5.37 17.74
CA ALA A 261 -21.71 5.08 18.69
C ALA A 261 -20.78 3.99 18.13
N HIS A 262 -19.52 3.95 18.58
CA HIS A 262 -18.54 2.94 18.11
C HIS A 262 -19.09 1.51 18.19
N ALA A 263 -19.72 1.14 19.32
CA ALA A 263 -20.30 -0.19 19.48
C ALA A 263 -21.43 -0.49 18.47
N GLU A 264 -22.20 0.51 18.09
CA GLU A 264 -23.29 0.39 17.13
C GLU A 264 -22.75 0.29 15.69
N ALA A 265 -21.77 1.10 15.31
CA ALA A 265 -21.06 0.98 14.05
C ALA A 265 -20.45 -0.42 13.89
N MET A 266 -19.82 -0.94 14.94
CA MET A 266 -19.26 -2.30 14.95
C MET A 266 -20.34 -3.39 14.81
N LEU A 267 -21.50 -3.22 15.45
CA LEU A 267 -22.61 -4.15 15.30
C LEU A 267 -23.09 -4.18 13.84
N ARG A 268 -23.23 -3.02 13.18
CA ARG A 268 -23.64 -2.93 11.77
C ARG A 268 -22.66 -3.64 10.84
N LEU A 269 -21.34 -3.49 11.07
CA LEU A 269 -20.34 -4.20 10.28
C LEU A 269 -20.45 -5.72 10.45
N ARG A 270 -20.66 -6.20 11.69
CA ARG A 270 -20.76 -7.63 11.99
C ARG A 270 -22.05 -8.29 11.46
N THR A 271 -23.14 -7.56 11.40
CA THR A 271 -24.41 -8.09 10.90
C THR A 271 -24.45 -8.30 9.39
N ARG A 272 -23.54 -7.67 8.64
CA ARG A 272 -23.40 -7.84 7.18
C ARG A 272 -22.44 -8.99 6.85
N ALA A 273 -22.85 -10.21 7.14
CA ALA A 273 -22.04 -11.41 6.90
C ALA A 273 -21.57 -11.50 5.42
N GLY A 274 -20.29 -11.78 5.23
CA GLY A 274 -19.68 -11.92 3.89
C GLY A 274 -19.35 -10.61 3.18
N ASP A 275 -19.73 -9.45 3.72
CA ASP A 275 -19.38 -8.15 3.15
C ASP A 275 -17.96 -7.74 3.49
N TYR A 276 -17.49 -8.05 4.69
CA TYR A 276 -16.20 -7.64 5.22
C TYR A 276 -15.34 -8.82 5.64
N ASN A 277 -14.04 -8.65 5.57
CA ASN A 277 -13.08 -9.59 6.15
C ASN A 277 -13.21 -9.56 7.69
N PRO A 278 -13.49 -10.71 8.33
CA PRO A 278 -13.70 -10.76 9.79
C PRO A 278 -12.51 -10.27 10.61
N GLU A 279 -11.27 -10.52 10.15
CA GLU A 279 -10.04 -10.08 10.83
C GLU A 279 -9.93 -8.55 10.84
N LEU A 280 -10.32 -7.89 9.74
CA LEU A 280 -10.32 -6.44 9.66
C LEU A 280 -11.39 -5.83 10.57
N VAL A 281 -12.58 -6.43 10.62
CA VAL A 281 -13.65 -5.99 11.52
C VAL A 281 -13.22 -6.14 12.99
N GLU A 282 -12.54 -7.23 13.34
CA GLU A 282 -12.03 -7.40 14.69
C GLU A 282 -10.93 -6.39 15.04
N THR A 283 -10.07 -6.05 14.08
CA THR A 283 -9.05 -5.01 14.27
C THR A 283 -9.71 -3.64 14.47
N LEU A 284 -10.72 -3.28 13.68
CA LEU A 284 -11.51 -2.04 13.87
C LEU A 284 -12.13 -1.95 15.26
N ARG A 285 -12.57 -3.06 15.83
CA ARG A 285 -13.14 -3.12 17.19
C ARG A 285 -12.15 -2.67 18.26
N THR A 286 -10.87 -2.92 18.05
CA THR A 286 -9.80 -2.54 19.00
C THR A 286 -9.38 -1.08 18.87
N LEU A 287 -9.83 -0.38 17.85
CA LEU A 287 -9.54 1.03 17.68
C LEU A 287 -10.38 1.85 18.65
N ASP A 288 -9.73 2.68 19.45
CA ASP A 288 -10.41 3.70 20.23
C ASP A 288 -10.60 4.93 19.33
N PRO A 289 -11.86 5.30 18.98
CA PRO A 289 -12.11 6.49 18.19
C PRO A 289 -11.54 7.75 18.83
N THR A 290 -11.42 7.80 20.15
CA THR A 290 -10.85 8.95 20.89
C THR A 290 -9.35 9.09 20.66
N GLU A 291 -8.62 8.02 20.32
CA GLU A 291 -7.21 8.11 19.92
C GLU A 291 -7.03 8.89 18.61
N PHE A 292 -8.04 8.90 17.75
CA PHE A 292 -8.02 9.63 16.48
C PHE A 292 -8.51 11.08 16.62
N LEU A 293 -9.31 11.34 17.64
CA LEU A 293 -9.83 12.67 17.93
C LEU A 293 -8.84 13.51 18.75
N GLY A 294 -7.80 12.88 19.35
CA GLY A 294 -6.90 13.58 20.25
C GLY A 294 -7.64 14.17 21.46
N GLN A 295 -6.97 15.00 22.27
CA GLN A 295 -7.67 15.78 23.26
C GLN A 295 -8.43 16.93 22.57
N VAL A 296 -9.76 16.84 22.55
CA VAL A 296 -10.60 17.93 22.06
C VAL A 296 -10.39 19.15 22.99
N ARG A 297 -9.91 20.23 22.43
CA ARG A 297 -9.74 21.49 23.13
C ARG A 297 -10.21 22.65 22.26
N THR A 298 -10.90 23.58 22.84
CA THR A 298 -11.26 24.80 22.16
C THR A 298 -10.02 25.70 22.03
N VAL A 299 -9.65 26.01 20.79
CA VAL A 299 -8.53 26.92 20.47
C VAL A 299 -9.04 28.08 19.63
N ARG A 300 -8.35 29.21 19.69
CA ARG A 300 -8.63 30.30 18.77
C ARG A 300 -8.04 29.99 17.40
N PHE A 301 -8.60 30.57 16.34
CA PHE A 301 -8.09 30.39 14.97
C PHE A 301 -6.57 30.63 14.86
N ARG A 302 -6.06 31.67 15.50
CA ARG A 302 -4.63 32.01 15.49
C ARG A 302 -3.73 31.02 16.24
N ASP A 303 -4.33 30.16 17.08
CA ASP A 303 -3.62 29.17 17.90
C ASP A 303 -3.68 27.77 17.25
N LEU A 304 -4.26 27.66 16.03
CA LEU A 304 -4.21 26.46 15.23
C LEU A 304 -2.78 26.20 14.77
N THR A 305 -2.35 24.96 14.90
CA THR A 305 -1.04 24.49 14.44
C THR A 305 -1.21 23.34 13.45
N PRO A 306 -0.28 23.12 12.51
CA PRO A 306 -0.33 21.98 11.62
C PRO A 306 -0.48 20.66 12.38
N GLY A 307 -1.30 19.76 11.86
CA GLY A 307 -1.59 18.47 12.50
C GLY A 307 -2.78 18.45 13.45
N MET A 308 -3.42 19.60 13.74
CA MET A 308 -4.69 19.62 14.46
C MET A 308 -5.83 19.20 13.54
N VAL A 309 -6.80 18.46 14.09
CA VAL A 309 -8.02 18.03 13.38
C VAL A 309 -9.20 18.77 13.97
N LEU A 310 -10.02 19.36 13.12
CA LEU A 310 -11.18 20.09 13.56
C LEU A 310 -12.32 19.15 13.97
N GLU A 311 -12.91 19.42 15.13
CA GLU A 311 -14.10 18.71 15.62
C GLU A 311 -15.41 19.31 15.08
N GLU A 312 -15.36 20.59 14.69
CA GLU A 312 -16.50 21.35 14.13
C GLU A 312 -16.05 22.11 12.89
N ASP A 313 -17.02 22.46 12.03
CA ASP A 313 -16.78 23.28 10.86
C ASP A 313 -16.32 24.68 11.26
N LEU A 314 -15.24 25.15 10.65
CA LEU A 314 -14.76 26.50 10.80
C LEU A 314 -15.34 27.38 9.69
N LEU A 315 -16.21 28.30 10.07
CA LEU A 315 -16.92 29.18 9.14
C LEU A 315 -16.39 30.61 9.22
N THR A 316 -16.47 31.33 8.10
CA THR A 316 -16.31 32.79 8.10
C THR A 316 -17.48 33.47 8.85
N ARG A 317 -17.33 34.76 9.19
CA ARG A 317 -18.47 35.54 9.74
C ARG A 317 -19.68 35.63 8.80
N ARG A 318 -19.50 35.29 7.52
CA ARG A 318 -20.57 35.26 6.51
C ARG A 318 -21.17 33.87 6.32
N GLY A 319 -20.71 32.87 7.09
CA GLY A 319 -21.18 31.48 6.99
C GLY A 319 -20.50 30.63 5.90
N GLU A 320 -19.46 31.15 5.26
CA GLU A 320 -18.71 30.36 4.26
C GLU A 320 -17.75 29.40 4.97
N LEU A 321 -17.68 28.17 4.51
CA LEU A 321 -16.80 27.15 5.09
C LEU A 321 -15.35 27.48 4.78
N ILE A 322 -14.52 27.56 5.83
CA ILE A 322 -13.05 27.71 5.73
C ILE A 322 -12.40 26.32 5.81
N LEU A 323 -12.79 25.53 6.81
CA LEU A 323 -12.27 24.19 7.11
C LEU A 323 -13.41 23.33 7.62
N GLY A 324 -13.55 22.13 7.10
CA GLY A 324 -14.57 21.18 7.51
C GLY A 324 -14.19 20.39 8.77
N LYS A 325 -15.20 19.91 9.50
CA LYS A 325 -15.05 18.95 10.57
C LYS A 325 -14.23 17.73 10.09
N GLY A 326 -13.28 17.28 10.92
CA GLY A 326 -12.40 16.16 10.60
C GLY A 326 -11.21 16.52 9.70
N GLN A 327 -11.12 17.76 9.22
CA GLN A 327 -9.99 18.20 8.42
C GLN A 327 -8.77 18.50 9.30
N GLU A 328 -7.62 18.03 8.85
CA GLU A 328 -6.33 18.32 9.48
C GLU A 328 -5.81 19.67 9.00
N THR A 329 -5.37 20.49 9.92
CA THR A 329 -4.74 21.78 9.60
C THR A 329 -3.34 21.53 9.04
N THR A 330 -3.04 22.14 7.89
CA THR A 330 -1.72 22.11 7.26
C THR A 330 -1.15 23.52 7.16
N ASP A 331 0.16 23.64 6.93
CA ASP A 331 0.79 24.96 6.73
C ASP A 331 0.13 25.74 5.59
N VAL A 332 -0.25 25.07 4.52
CA VAL A 332 -0.91 25.70 3.35
C VAL A 332 -2.26 26.29 3.72
N ILE A 333 -3.02 25.60 4.55
CA ILE A 333 -4.37 26.04 4.97
C ILE A 333 -4.27 27.19 5.98
N LEU A 334 -3.30 27.13 6.89
CA LEU A 334 -3.11 28.16 7.93
C LEU A 334 -2.57 29.51 7.38
N HIS A 335 -1.95 29.49 6.20
CA HIS A 335 -1.47 30.70 5.51
C HIS A 335 -2.49 31.33 4.54
N ARG A 336 -3.68 30.79 4.42
CA ARG A 336 -4.78 31.30 3.60
C ARG A 336 -5.67 32.27 4.40
#